data_eb0e82919c9f50aa9b0b8923bb152651
#
_entry.id   eb0e82919c9f50aa9b0b8923bb152651
#
_cell.length_a   1.000
_cell.length_b   1.000
_cell.length_c   1.000
_cell.angle_alpha   90.00
_cell.angle_beta   90.00
_cell.angle_gamma   90.00
#
_symmetry.space_group_name_H-M   'P 1'
#
loop_
_entity.id
_entity.type
_entity.pdbx_description
1 polymer ?
#
loop_
_entity_poly.entity_id
_entity_poly.type
_entity_poly.pdbx_seq_one_letter_code
_entity_poly.pdbx_strand_id
1 'polypeptide(L)'
;MTDPSGGMIMSKIVNNAKVKNPLIVGIREQLEHRALWMYLLCDEAEKHGLKAEDFAPDAIRRCGLYQGENLVKKGGKGKSLKGLKKALFGFFAQKVFEMDILRCDDDHLDIDFHYCPLVKAWQKQGCSDEQIAMMCDHAMCGDRGIGECFGVELDLPGTIAKGDPTCQLRYIRR
;
A
#
# COMPACT_ATOMS: atom_id res chain seq x y z
N MET A 1 -2.44 -19.87 14.29
CA MET A 1 -1.27 -20.77 14.30
C MET A 1 -0.74 -20.84 15.72
N THR A 2 -0.52 -22.01 16.25
CA THR A 2 0.12 -22.20 17.56
C THR A 2 1.59 -22.48 17.32
N ASP A 3 2.46 -21.94 18.18
CA ASP A 3 3.87 -22.32 18.21
C ASP A 3 4.02 -23.80 18.66
N PRO A 4 5.20 -24.44 18.51
CA PRO A 4 5.44 -25.80 18.97
C PRO A 4 5.22 -25.99 20.48
N SER A 5 5.10 -24.92 21.27
CA SER A 5 4.81 -24.92 22.71
C SER A 5 3.33 -24.68 23.05
N GLY A 6 2.45 -24.55 22.04
CA GLY A 6 1.01 -24.33 22.20
C GLY A 6 0.59 -22.89 22.52
N GLY A 7 1.52 -21.93 22.44
CA GLY A 7 1.25 -20.50 22.62
C GLY A 7 0.63 -19.89 21.36
N MET A 8 -0.40 -19.05 21.54
CA MET A 8 -0.98 -18.26 20.45
C MET A 8 0.03 -17.16 20.06
N ILE A 9 0.62 -17.26 18.86
CA ILE A 9 1.51 -16.21 18.33
C ILE A 9 0.65 -14.95 18.14
N MET A 10 0.88 -13.93 18.97
CA MET A 10 0.23 -12.64 18.81
C MET A 10 0.85 -11.90 17.62
N SER A 11 -0.01 -11.40 16.70
CA SER A 11 0.43 -10.57 15.59
C SER A 11 1.20 -9.35 16.09
N LYS A 12 2.34 -9.05 15.45
CA LYS A 12 3.15 -7.85 15.68
C LYS A 12 2.57 -6.61 14.97
N ILE A 13 1.63 -6.83 14.04
CA ILE A 13 1.09 -5.78 13.18
C ILE A 13 0.00 -5.01 13.92
N VAL A 14 0.31 -3.77 14.30
CA VAL A 14 -0.63 -2.82 14.90
C VAL A 14 -1.14 -1.87 13.82
N ASN A 15 -2.44 -1.95 13.49
CA ASN A 15 -3.06 -1.17 12.42
C ASN A 15 -4.45 -0.69 12.84
N ASN A 16 -4.50 0.32 13.69
CA ASN A 16 -5.72 0.84 14.29
C ASN A 16 -6.05 2.24 13.77
N ALA A 17 -7.20 2.36 13.08
CA ALA A 17 -7.69 3.64 12.57
C ALA A 17 -8.14 4.58 13.69
N LYS A 18 -7.70 5.83 13.65
CA LYS A 18 -8.14 6.92 14.54
C LYS A 18 -9.30 7.72 13.93
N VAL A 19 -9.25 7.96 12.61
CA VAL A 19 -10.31 8.71 11.91
C VAL A 19 -11.54 7.83 11.72
N LYS A 20 -12.69 8.27 12.24
CA LYS A 20 -13.97 7.54 12.23
C LYS A 20 -15.09 8.26 11.43
N ASN A 21 -14.74 9.21 10.59
CA ASN A 21 -15.70 9.90 9.73
C ASN A 21 -16.36 8.90 8.77
N PRO A 22 -17.70 8.84 8.63
CA PRO A 22 -18.40 7.85 7.81
C PRO A 22 -17.97 7.81 6.34
N LEU A 23 -17.70 8.97 5.73
CA LEU A 23 -17.19 9.03 4.36
C LEU A 23 -15.80 8.38 4.24
N ILE A 24 -14.91 8.67 5.18
CA ILE A 24 -13.57 8.07 5.21
C ILE A 24 -13.66 6.56 5.43
N VAL A 25 -14.55 6.11 6.33
CA VAL A 25 -14.80 4.69 6.56
C VAL A 25 -15.29 4.02 5.27
N GLY A 26 -16.27 4.60 4.57
CA GLY A 26 -16.77 4.07 3.31
C GLY A 26 -15.68 3.95 2.23
N ILE A 27 -14.77 4.94 2.13
CA ILE A 27 -13.64 4.86 1.21
C ILE A 27 -12.67 3.73 1.62
N ARG A 28 -12.40 3.55 2.92
CA ARG A 28 -11.58 2.44 3.43
C ARG A 28 -12.17 1.09 3.08
N GLU A 29 -13.49 0.92 3.21
CA GLU A 29 -14.19 -0.32 2.87
C GLU A 29 -14.01 -0.68 1.39
N GLN A 30 -13.98 0.29 0.47
CA GLN A 30 -13.70 0.03 -0.94
C GLN A 30 -12.24 -0.38 -1.17
N LEU A 31 -11.29 0.18 -0.42
CA LEU A 31 -9.89 -0.23 -0.49
C LEU A 31 -9.68 -1.61 0.14
N GLU A 32 -10.36 -1.91 1.24
CA GLU A 32 -10.38 -3.23 1.85
C GLU A 32 -10.97 -4.27 0.88
N HIS A 33 -12.05 -3.94 0.16
CA HIS A 33 -12.64 -4.83 -0.86
C HIS A 33 -11.65 -5.11 -2.01
N ARG A 34 -10.91 -4.09 -2.48
CA ARG A 34 -9.84 -4.30 -3.47
C ARG A 34 -8.74 -5.23 -2.94
N ALA A 35 -8.32 -5.05 -1.70
CA ALA A 35 -7.32 -5.91 -1.06
C ALA A 35 -7.82 -7.34 -0.85
N LEU A 36 -9.10 -7.51 -0.53
CA LEU A 36 -9.75 -8.82 -0.44
C LEU A 36 -9.75 -9.55 -1.80
N TRP A 37 -10.07 -8.85 -2.89
CA TRP A 37 -9.99 -9.42 -4.23
C TRP A 37 -8.59 -9.93 -4.55
N MET A 38 -7.57 -9.10 -4.29
CA MET A 38 -6.18 -9.50 -4.49
C MET A 38 -5.84 -10.78 -3.71
N TYR A 39 -6.20 -10.83 -2.42
CA TYR A 39 -5.96 -11.99 -1.57
C TYR A 39 -6.64 -13.24 -2.13
N LEU A 40 -7.94 -13.17 -2.41
CA LEU A 40 -8.70 -14.32 -2.90
C LEU A 40 -8.22 -14.84 -4.27
N LEU A 41 -7.78 -13.95 -5.16
CA LEU A 41 -7.21 -14.34 -6.45
C LEU A 41 -5.86 -15.05 -6.27
N CYS A 42 -5.01 -14.59 -5.35
CA CYS A 42 -3.75 -15.26 -5.04
C CYS A 42 -3.99 -16.61 -4.35
N ASP A 43 -4.88 -16.67 -3.37
CA ASP A 43 -5.28 -17.91 -2.67
C ASP A 43 -5.84 -18.96 -3.64
N GLU A 44 -6.69 -18.54 -4.57
CA GLU A 44 -7.23 -19.45 -5.58
C GLU A 44 -6.17 -19.92 -6.58
N ALA A 45 -5.28 -19.03 -7.00
CA ALA A 45 -4.18 -19.39 -7.89
C ALA A 45 -3.23 -20.42 -7.26
N GLU A 46 -2.95 -20.30 -5.96
CA GLU A 46 -2.15 -21.28 -5.21
C GLU A 46 -2.79 -22.67 -5.19
N LYS A 47 -4.12 -22.77 -5.08
CA LYS A 47 -4.85 -24.05 -5.16
C LYS A 47 -4.71 -24.72 -6.53
N HIS A 48 -4.44 -23.93 -7.58
CA HIS A 48 -4.13 -24.42 -8.93
C HIS A 48 -2.63 -24.57 -9.21
N GLY A 49 -1.78 -24.51 -8.18
CA GLY A 49 -0.34 -24.73 -8.30
C GLY A 49 0.47 -23.54 -8.82
N LEU A 50 -0.13 -22.35 -8.87
CA LEU A 50 0.55 -21.11 -9.23
C LEU A 50 0.98 -20.38 -7.97
N LYS A 51 2.17 -19.79 -7.97
CA LYS A 51 2.64 -18.98 -6.85
C LYS A 51 2.31 -17.51 -7.09
N ALA A 52 1.82 -16.82 -6.05
CA ALA A 52 1.46 -15.40 -6.14
C ALA A 52 2.64 -14.53 -6.60
N GLU A 53 3.86 -14.84 -6.16
CA GLU A 53 5.08 -14.13 -6.54
C GLU A 53 5.40 -14.21 -8.04
N ASP A 54 4.91 -15.21 -8.76
CA ASP A 54 5.21 -15.40 -10.20
C ASP A 54 4.38 -14.49 -11.11
N PHE A 55 3.27 -13.91 -10.63
CA PHE A 55 2.38 -13.11 -11.48
C PHE A 55 1.87 -11.81 -10.83
N ALA A 56 1.66 -11.78 -9.51
CA ALA A 56 1.03 -10.64 -8.87
C ALA A 56 1.89 -9.36 -8.94
N PRO A 57 3.21 -9.39 -8.69
CA PRO A 57 4.06 -8.19 -8.77
C PRO A 57 3.98 -7.50 -10.12
N ASP A 58 4.12 -8.25 -11.22
CA ASP A 58 4.09 -7.71 -12.58
C ASP A 58 2.70 -7.18 -12.97
N ALA A 59 1.63 -7.91 -12.60
CA ALA A 59 0.27 -7.47 -12.86
C ALA A 59 -0.06 -6.17 -12.12
N ILE A 60 0.34 -6.07 -10.86
CA ILE A 60 0.10 -4.89 -10.02
C ILE A 60 0.97 -3.71 -10.49
N ARG A 61 2.24 -3.97 -10.89
CA ARG A 61 3.09 -2.93 -11.48
C ARG A 61 2.48 -2.35 -12.76
N ARG A 62 1.94 -3.19 -13.65
CA ARG A 62 1.25 -2.72 -14.86
C ARG A 62 0.03 -1.85 -14.51
N CYS A 63 -0.74 -2.21 -13.49
CA CYS A 63 -1.82 -1.37 -12.97
C CYS A 63 -1.29 -0.02 -12.49
N GLY A 64 -0.15 -0.01 -11.78
CA GLY A 64 0.52 1.21 -11.34
C GLY A 64 0.98 2.10 -12.48
N LEU A 65 1.56 1.54 -13.55
CA LEU A 65 1.94 2.28 -14.75
C LEU A 65 0.72 2.94 -15.41
N TYR A 66 -0.37 2.19 -15.62
CA TYR A 66 -1.61 2.73 -16.18
C TYR A 66 -2.18 3.87 -15.33
N GLN A 67 -2.19 3.71 -14.01
CA GLN A 67 -2.64 4.75 -13.08
C GLN A 67 -1.70 5.96 -13.10
N GLY A 68 -0.39 5.74 -13.10
CA GLY A 68 0.65 6.76 -13.07
C GLY A 68 0.58 7.70 -14.28
N GLU A 69 0.38 7.17 -15.49
CA GLU A 69 0.17 7.98 -16.70
C GLU A 69 -1.02 8.93 -16.55
N ASN A 70 -2.13 8.47 -15.98
CA ASN A 70 -3.29 9.31 -15.71
C ASN A 70 -3.02 10.36 -14.62
N LEU A 71 -2.25 10.00 -13.59
CA LEU A 71 -1.88 10.92 -12.52
C LEU A 71 -0.94 12.04 -13.02
N VAL A 72 0.00 11.74 -13.92
CA VAL A 72 0.85 12.76 -14.56
C VAL A 72 -0.01 13.82 -15.27
N LYS A 73 -1.04 13.38 -16.00
CA LYS A 73 -1.99 14.28 -16.66
C LYS A 73 -2.79 15.12 -15.65
N LYS A 74 -3.33 14.47 -14.61
CA LYS A 74 -4.16 15.12 -13.57
C LYS A 74 -3.38 16.08 -12.68
N GLY A 75 -2.11 15.80 -12.39
CA GLY A 75 -1.27 16.61 -11.52
C GLY A 75 -1.06 18.04 -12.04
N GLY A 76 -1.14 18.23 -13.36
CA GLY A 76 -1.07 19.53 -14.02
C GLY A 76 0.29 20.23 -13.90
N LYS A 77 1.32 19.51 -13.44
CA LYS A 77 2.70 19.99 -13.25
C LYS A 77 3.73 19.00 -13.84
N GLY A 78 3.31 18.28 -14.90
CA GLY A 78 4.15 17.25 -15.51
C GLY A 78 4.54 16.18 -14.49
N LYS A 79 5.77 15.70 -14.58
CA LYS A 79 6.31 14.63 -13.70
C LYS A 79 6.88 15.14 -12.38
N SER A 80 6.39 16.26 -11.84
CA SER A 80 6.89 16.79 -10.57
C SER A 80 6.32 16.03 -9.36
N LEU A 81 7.11 15.93 -8.29
CA LEU A 81 6.65 15.33 -7.02
C LEU A 81 5.52 16.13 -6.37
N LYS A 82 5.50 17.46 -6.57
CA LYS A 82 4.36 18.31 -6.17
C LYS A 82 3.08 17.94 -6.94
N GLY A 83 3.23 17.55 -8.22
CA GLY A 83 2.12 17.02 -9.04
C GLY A 83 1.64 15.66 -8.53
N LEU A 84 2.56 14.74 -8.25
CA LEU A 84 2.26 13.43 -7.65
C LEU A 84 1.52 13.59 -6.31
N LYS A 85 2.06 14.39 -5.39
CA LYS A 85 1.41 14.68 -4.11
C LYS A 85 -0.02 15.19 -4.30
N LYS A 86 -0.22 16.16 -5.20
CA LYS A 86 -1.55 16.74 -5.46
C LYS A 86 -2.54 15.71 -6.04
N ALA A 87 -2.08 14.87 -6.97
CA ALA A 87 -2.94 13.95 -7.71
C ALA A 87 -3.28 12.68 -6.92
N LEU A 88 -2.32 12.12 -6.18
CA LEU A 88 -2.48 10.85 -5.46
C LEU A 88 -2.69 11.03 -3.95
N PHE A 89 -1.95 11.94 -3.33
CA PHE A 89 -1.93 12.14 -1.88
C PHE A 89 -2.69 13.40 -1.46
N GLY A 90 -3.88 13.62 -2.06
CA GLY A 90 -4.78 14.72 -1.72
C GLY A 90 -5.47 14.53 -0.37
N PHE A 91 -6.33 15.49 0.00
CA PHE A 91 -6.98 15.56 1.31
C PHE A 91 -7.64 14.24 1.76
N PHE A 92 -8.44 13.62 0.89
CA PHE A 92 -9.14 12.38 1.25
C PHE A 92 -8.16 11.21 1.45
N ALA A 93 -7.16 11.06 0.57
CA ALA A 93 -6.14 10.02 0.72
C ALA A 93 -5.40 10.17 2.05
N GLN A 94 -5.01 11.40 2.43
CA GLN A 94 -4.36 11.68 3.70
C GLN A 94 -5.22 11.27 4.90
N LYS A 95 -6.55 11.46 4.85
CA LYS A 95 -7.46 11.03 5.91
C LYS A 95 -7.70 9.52 5.91
N VAL A 96 -7.75 8.89 4.74
CA VAL A 96 -7.95 7.44 4.58
C VAL A 96 -6.80 6.64 5.18
N PHE A 97 -5.56 7.02 4.89
CA PHE A 97 -4.35 6.34 5.38
C PHE A 97 -3.74 7.00 6.62
N GLU A 98 -4.36 8.08 7.12
CA GLU A 98 -3.85 8.86 8.26
C GLU A 98 -2.39 9.29 8.02
N MET A 99 -2.16 10.03 6.93
CA MET A 99 -0.83 10.38 6.45
C MET A 99 -0.29 11.65 7.08
N ASP A 100 1.02 11.65 7.34
CA ASP A 100 1.83 12.84 7.55
C ASP A 100 2.74 13.05 6.32
N ILE A 101 2.66 14.23 5.71
CA ILE A 101 3.57 14.65 4.64
C ILE A 101 4.77 15.31 5.29
N LEU A 102 5.90 14.62 5.33
CA LEU A 102 7.11 15.09 6.01
C LEU A 102 7.94 16.05 5.14
N ARG A 103 8.00 15.74 3.83
CA ARG A 103 8.78 16.50 2.86
C ARG A 103 8.11 16.45 1.48
N CYS A 104 8.14 17.56 0.74
CA CYS A 104 7.72 17.59 -0.66
C CYS A 104 8.46 18.73 -1.38
N ASP A 105 9.55 18.40 -2.02
CA ASP A 105 10.35 19.32 -2.86
C ASP A 105 10.49 18.76 -4.29
N ASP A 106 11.53 19.16 -5.00
CA ASP A 106 11.70 18.74 -6.39
C ASP A 106 12.31 17.33 -6.51
N ASP A 107 13.05 16.89 -5.46
CA ASP A 107 13.78 15.62 -5.45
C ASP A 107 13.19 14.58 -4.50
N HIS A 108 12.39 14.99 -3.50
CA HIS A 108 11.85 14.10 -2.48
C HIS A 108 10.38 14.35 -2.21
N LEU A 109 9.64 13.25 -2.00
CA LEU A 109 8.31 13.25 -1.39
C LEU A 109 8.29 12.17 -0.31
N ASP A 110 8.36 12.58 0.95
CA ASP A 110 8.40 11.71 2.12
C ASP A 110 7.06 11.74 2.84
N ILE A 111 6.46 10.57 3.01
CA ILE A 111 5.13 10.41 3.62
C ILE A 111 5.18 9.25 4.60
N ASP A 112 4.61 9.44 5.77
CA ASP A 112 4.33 8.38 6.73
C ASP A 112 2.83 8.09 6.78
N PHE A 113 2.45 6.81 6.65
CA PHE A 113 1.08 6.34 6.80
C PHE A 113 0.94 5.69 8.18
N HIS A 114 -0.05 6.11 8.96
CA HIS A 114 -0.34 5.55 10.28
C HIS A 114 -1.43 4.48 10.26
N TYR A 115 -2.10 4.29 9.14
CA TYR A 115 -3.13 3.28 8.94
C TYR A 115 -3.11 2.79 7.49
N CYS A 116 -3.34 1.49 7.29
CA CYS A 116 -3.44 0.88 5.97
C CYS A 116 -4.73 0.03 5.85
N PRO A 117 -5.70 0.41 4.99
CA PRO A 117 -6.91 -0.39 4.75
C PRO A 117 -6.60 -1.77 4.17
N LEU A 118 -5.52 -1.90 3.36
CA LEU A 118 -5.15 -3.18 2.76
C LEU A 118 -4.72 -4.18 3.84
N VAL A 119 -3.81 -3.76 4.73
CA VAL A 119 -3.41 -4.57 5.90
C VAL A 119 -4.62 -4.95 6.74
N LYS A 120 -5.58 -4.01 6.93
CA LYS A 120 -6.81 -4.29 7.68
C LYS A 120 -7.65 -5.38 7.03
N ALA A 121 -7.76 -5.38 5.71
CA ALA A 121 -8.49 -6.43 4.98
C ALA A 121 -7.84 -7.80 5.21
N TRP A 122 -6.53 -7.91 5.06
CA TRP A 122 -5.82 -9.18 5.25
C TRP A 122 -5.84 -9.68 6.69
N GLN A 123 -5.78 -8.77 7.69
CA GLN A 123 -6.01 -9.11 9.09
C GLN A 123 -7.42 -9.69 9.32
N LYS A 124 -8.46 -9.14 8.67
CA LYS A 124 -9.83 -9.66 8.75
C LYS A 124 -9.97 -11.06 8.14
N GLN A 125 -9.12 -11.43 7.19
CA GLN A 125 -9.07 -12.78 6.61
C GLN A 125 -8.27 -13.78 7.46
N GLY A 126 -7.65 -13.36 8.55
CA GLY A 126 -6.83 -14.21 9.40
C GLY A 126 -5.47 -14.54 8.79
N CYS A 127 -4.98 -13.74 7.84
CA CYS A 127 -3.64 -13.90 7.27
C CYS A 127 -2.57 -13.78 8.37
N SER A 128 -1.51 -14.59 8.26
CA SER A 128 -0.34 -14.45 9.14
C SER A 128 0.43 -13.16 8.86
N ASP A 129 1.31 -12.76 9.79
CA ASP A 129 2.15 -11.56 9.60
C ASP A 129 3.03 -11.69 8.35
N GLU A 130 3.53 -12.90 8.05
CA GLU A 130 4.33 -13.19 6.85
C GLU A 130 3.50 -13.05 5.57
N GLN A 131 2.27 -13.58 5.56
CA GLN A 131 1.35 -13.43 4.43
C GLN A 131 1.01 -11.95 4.19
N ILE A 132 0.75 -11.19 5.26
CA ILE A 132 0.45 -9.76 5.17
C ILE A 132 1.66 -9.00 4.62
N ALA A 133 2.88 -9.31 5.06
CA ALA A 133 4.11 -8.69 4.57
C ALA A 133 4.32 -8.98 3.08
N MET A 134 4.15 -10.23 2.64
CA MET A 134 4.24 -10.64 1.23
C MET A 134 3.20 -9.91 0.37
N MET A 135 1.93 -9.91 0.79
CA MET A 135 0.85 -9.24 0.07
C MET A 135 1.09 -7.73 -0.04
N CYS A 136 1.67 -7.12 1.00
CA CYS A 136 2.06 -5.71 0.98
C CYS A 136 3.17 -5.45 -0.05
N ASP A 137 4.23 -6.27 -0.07
CA ASP A 137 5.32 -6.11 -1.05
C ASP A 137 4.80 -6.22 -2.49
N HIS A 138 3.87 -7.13 -2.77
CA HIS A 138 3.20 -7.24 -4.08
C HIS A 138 2.35 -6.00 -4.37
N ALA A 139 1.55 -5.52 -3.40
CA ALA A 139 0.72 -4.32 -3.58
C ALA A 139 1.57 -3.09 -3.88
N MET A 140 2.73 -2.94 -3.23
CA MET A 140 3.64 -1.81 -3.42
C MET A 140 4.30 -1.78 -4.80
N CYS A 141 4.23 -2.87 -5.59
CA CYS A 141 4.64 -2.84 -7.00
C CYS A 141 3.79 -1.85 -7.83
N GLY A 142 2.53 -1.62 -7.42
CA GLY A 142 1.69 -0.58 -8.02
C GLY A 142 2.23 0.84 -7.77
N ASP A 143 2.60 1.14 -6.54
CA ASP A 143 3.17 2.44 -6.18
C ASP A 143 4.55 2.67 -6.82
N ARG A 144 5.36 1.62 -6.96
CA ARG A 144 6.61 1.67 -7.74
C ARG A 144 6.34 1.98 -9.22
N GLY A 145 5.34 1.31 -9.84
CA GLY A 145 4.92 1.61 -11.22
C GLY A 145 4.42 3.05 -11.40
N ILE A 146 3.70 3.60 -10.42
CA ILE A 146 3.34 5.02 -10.40
C ILE A 146 4.61 5.89 -10.36
N GLY A 147 5.54 5.59 -9.47
CA GLY A 147 6.82 6.31 -9.34
C GLY A 147 7.60 6.37 -10.65
N GLU A 148 7.67 5.26 -11.37
CA GLU A 148 8.31 5.18 -12.69
C GLU A 148 7.74 6.20 -13.68
N CYS A 149 6.41 6.39 -13.71
CA CYS A 149 5.78 7.38 -14.58
C CYS A 149 6.19 8.83 -14.24
N PHE A 150 6.53 9.08 -12.99
CA PHE A 150 7.04 10.37 -12.52
C PHE A 150 8.57 10.49 -12.59
N GLY A 151 9.27 9.41 -12.96
CA GLY A 151 10.74 9.37 -13.01
C GLY A 151 11.35 9.43 -11.61
N VAL A 152 10.76 8.73 -10.66
CA VAL A 152 11.22 8.64 -9.27
C VAL A 152 11.20 7.18 -8.81
N GLU A 153 12.07 6.86 -7.87
CA GLU A 153 12.08 5.57 -7.18
C GLU A 153 11.30 5.65 -5.89
N LEU A 154 10.64 4.56 -5.51
CA LEU A 154 9.98 4.42 -4.21
C LEU A 154 10.82 3.52 -3.32
N ASP A 155 11.34 4.08 -2.24
CA ASP A 155 11.93 3.36 -1.12
C ASP A 155 10.92 3.23 0.04
N LEU A 156 10.99 2.10 0.76
CA LEU A 156 10.10 1.73 1.86
C LEU A 156 10.94 1.23 3.05
N PRO A 157 11.57 2.13 3.81
CA PRO A 157 12.42 1.76 4.96
C PRO A 157 11.67 0.96 6.02
N GLY A 158 10.38 1.24 6.24
CA GLY A 158 9.52 0.52 7.17
C GLY A 158 8.08 0.43 6.68
N THR A 159 7.36 -0.63 7.05
CA THR A 159 5.95 -0.81 6.73
C THR A 159 5.15 -1.39 7.89
N ILE A 160 3.89 -0.92 8.05
CA ILE A 160 2.94 -1.50 9.01
C ILE A 160 2.82 -3.01 8.81
N ALA A 161 2.86 -3.48 7.58
CA ALA A 161 2.76 -4.90 7.23
C ALA A 161 3.93 -5.74 7.78
N LYS A 162 5.08 -5.14 8.09
CA LYS A 162 6.25 -5.79 8.70
C LYS A 162 6.35 -5.55 10.20
N GLY A 163 5.34 -4.86 10.78
CA GLY A 163 5.27 -4.56 12.20
C GLY A 163 5.85 -3.20 12.60
N ASP A 164 6.26 -2.36 11.62
CA ASP A 164 6.70 -1.00 11.90
C ASP A 164 5.52 -0.10 12.30
N PRO A 165 5.74 0.96 13.07
CA PRO A 165 4.67 1.86 13.53
C PRO A 165 4.02 2.65 12.39
N THR A 166 4.71 2.81 11.25
CA THR A 166 4.21 3.53 10.06
C THR A 166 4.70 2.86 8.78
N CYS A 167 3.95 3.06 7.68
CA CYS A 167 4.51 2.84 6.34
C CYS A 167 5.25 4.09 5.91
N GLN A 168 6.54 3.97 5.66
CA GLN A 168 7.43 5.08 5.29
C GLN A 168 7.63 5.10 3.77
N LEU A 169 6.85 5.90 3.06
CA LEU A 169 6.98 6.06 1.62
C LEU A 169 7.96 7.18 1.30
N ARG A 170 9.01 6.87 0.55
CA ARG A 170 10.06 7.80 0.16
C ARG A 170 10.21 7.78 -1.36
N TYR A 171 9.55 8.71 -2.04
CA TYR A 171 9.74 8.90 -3.48
C TYR A 171 10.94 9.81 -3.71
N ILE A 172 11.93 9.31 -4.43
CA ILE A 172 13.24 9.96 -4.60
C ILE A 172 13.55 10.09 -6.09
N ARG A 173 13.89 11.30 -6.53
CA ARG A 173 14.43 11.56 -7.85
C ARG A 173 15.95 11.35 -7.83
N ARG A 174 16.41 10.42 -8.64
CA ARG A 174 17.84 10.17 -8.84
C ARG A 174 18.30 10.68 -10.19
#